data_f032926b1cc3f8c7464e21e39805f970
#
_entry.id   f032926b1cc3f8c7464e21e39805f970
#
_cell.length_a   1.000
_cell.length_b   1.000
_cell.length_c   1.000
_cell.angle_alpha   90.00
_cell.angle_beta   90.00
_cell.angle_gamma   90.00
#
_symmetry.space_group_name_H-M   'P 1'
#
loop_
_entity.id
_entity.type
_entity.pdbx_description
1 polymer ?
#
loop_
_entity_poly.entity_id
_entity_poly.type
_entity_poly.pdbx_seq_one_letter_code
_entity_poly.pdbx_strand_id
1 'polypeptide(L)'
;TYLDASIHENGESDAQIPGVEHTEGHGGEEKFDPTSAIMEHIADSHYWHLWGHTSIPLPVILFTDKGAEMFSAAEFHHGESAYQGKYYTYKLIEDKVFAVDAAGNVDKAASANIYNFSITKNVVAIWISVILLIVIFKTVASAYAKREGKAPKGFQSLIEPIIIFVRDEIARPNIGYKY
;
A
#
# COMPACT_ATOMS: atom_id res chain seq x y z
N THR A 1 -2.00 -75.81 -14.01
CA THR A 1 -1.73 -76.07 -12.58
C THR A 1 -1.44 -74.78 -11.86
N TYR A 2 -2.33 -74.37 -10.99
CA TYR A 2 -2.18 -73.63 -9.73
C TYR A 2 -1.64 -72.19 -9.82
N LEU A 3 -2.11 -71.17 -9.11
CA LEU A 3 -3.14 -70.85 -8.08
C LEU A 3 -3.09 -69.32 -8.04
N ASP A 4 -4.17 -68.71 -8.17
CA ASP A 4 -4.92 -67.83 -7.27
C ASP A 4 -4.17 -67.40 -5.98
N ALA A 5 -3.99 -66.08 -5.84
CA ALA A 5 -3.92 -65.40 -4.56
C ALA A 5 -4.37 -63.93 -4.71
N SER A 6 -5.61 -63.74 -4.45
CA SER A 6 -6.24 -62.47 -4.08
C SER A 6 -5.59 -61.92 -2.80
N ILE A 7 -5.10 -60.73 -2.83
CA ILE A 7 -4.84 -59.95 -1.64
C ILE A 7 -5.74 -58.71 -1.65
N HIS A 8 -6.71 -58.75 -0.77
CA HIS A 8 -7.42 -57.60 -0.27
C HIS A 8 -6.41 -56.64 0.40
N GLU A 9 -6.38 -55.43 -0.04
CA GLU A 9 -5.80 -54.37 0.75
C GLU A 9 -6.86 -53.31 1.03
N ASN A 10 -6.99 -53.11 2.32
CA ASN A 10 -7.97 -52.31 3.00
C ASN A 10 -7.82 -50.83 2.72
N GLY A 11 -8.97 -50.20 2.61
CA GLY A 11 -9.36 -48.86 2.83
C GLY A 11 -8.41 -47.92 3.54
N GLU A 12 -8.03 -46.91 2.82
CA GLU A 12 -7.56 -45.68 3.36
C GLU A 12 -8.69 -44.66 3.33
N SER A 13 -9.06 -44.24 4.51
CA SER A 13 -10.17 -43.35 4.78
C SER A 13 -9.90 -41.99 4.20
N ASP A 14 -10.61 -41.62 3.15
CA ASP A 14 -10.78 -40.23 2.71
C ASP A 14 -11.42 -39.43 3.84
N ALA A 15 -10.62 -38.61 4.48
CA ALA A 15 -11.10 -37.53 5.32
C ALA A 15 -11.75 -36.47 4.41
N GLN A 16 -13.04 -36.63 4.17
CA GLN A 16 -13.86 -35.60 3.56
C GLN A 16 -13.84 -34.35 4.41
N ILE A 17 -13.16 -33.30 3.91
CA ILE A 17 -13.35 -31.95 4.37
C ILE A 17 -14.79 -31.55 4.02
N PRO A 18 -15.59 -31.05 4.98
CA PRO A 18 -16.98 -30.68 4.71
C PRO A 18 -17.05 -29.63 3.61
N GLY A 19 -17.84 -29.90 2.59
CA GLY A 19 -18.03 -29.10 1.41
C GLY A 19 -18.43 -27.66 1.73
N VAL A 20 -17.78 -26.74 1.09
CA VAL A 20 -18.32 -25.41 0.83
C VAL A 20 -19.34 -25.57 -0.29
N GLU A 21 -20.60 -25.64 0.06
CA GLU A 21 -21.71 -25.56 -0.89
C GLU A 21 -21.65 -24.20 -1.59
N HIS A 22 -21.33 -24.20 -2.86
CA HIS A 22 -21.61 -23.09 -3.75
C HIS A 22 -23.12 -23.00 -3.98
N THR A 23 -23.80 -22.25 -3.13
CA THR A 23 -25.16 -21.80 -3.45
C THR A 23 -25.06 -20.61 -4.39
N GLU A 24 -25.34 -20.86 -5.67
CA GLU A 24 -25.70 -19.82 -6.64
C GLU A 24 -27.05 -19.22 -6.19
N GLY A 25 -26.99 -18.00 -5.67
CA GLY A 25 -28.15 -17.18 -5.31
C GLY A 25 -28.02 -15.81 -5.96
N HIS A 26 -28.76 -15.60 -7.03
CA HIS A 26 -28.99 -14.29 -7.62
C HIS A 26 -29.64 -13.34 -6.61
N GLY A 27 -28.97 -12.20 -6.33
CA GLY A 27 -29.49 -11.11 -5.52
C GLY A 27 -28.34 -10.24 -5.06
N GLY A 28 -28.13 -9.10 -5.74
CA GLY A 28 -26.96 -8.24 -5.55
C GLY A 28 -26.90 -7.58 -4.18
N GLU A 29 -26.23 -8.22 -3.26
CA GLU A 29 -25.48 -7.60 -2.19
C GLU A 29 -24.04 -8.02 -2.43
N GLU A 30 -23.16 -7.08 -2.79
CA GLU A 30 -21.72 -7.32 -2.79
C GLU A 30 -21.35 -7.82 -1.40
N LYS A 31 -21.11 -9.13 -1.29
CA LYS A 31 -20.63 -9.71 -0.04
C LYS A 31 -19.30 -9.02 0.27
N PHE A 32 -19.26 -8.27 1.36
CA PHE A 32 -18.05 -7.68 1.88
C PHE A 32 -17.00 -8.79 2.04
N ASP A 33 -15.94 -8.75 1.23
CA ASP A 33 -14.79 -9.63 1.36
C ASP A 33 -13.73 -8.94 2.21
N PRO A 34 -13.54 -9.37 3.48
CA PRO A 34 -12.55 -8.77 4.37
C PRO A 34 -11.13 -8.90 3.83
N THR A 35 -10.83 -9.95 3.07
CA THR A 35 -9.48 -10.22 2.54
C THR A 35 -9.13 -9.21 1.46
N SER A 36 -10.02 -8.98 0.51
CA SER A 36 -9.80 -7.99 -0.55
C SER A 36 -9.70 -6.58 0.05
N ALA A 37 -10.55 -6.24 1.00
CA ALA A 37 -10.50 -4.95 1.69
C ALA A 37 -9.16 -4.74 2.43
N ILE A 38 -8.67 -5.74 3.16
CA ILE A 38 -7.36 -5.66 3.84
C ILE A 38 -6.24 -5.49 2.81
N MET A 39 -6.24 -6.29 1.74
CA MET A 39 -5.20 -6.22 0.70
C MET A 39 -5.20 -4.86 0.00
N GLU A 40 -6.35 -4.28 -0.30
CA GLU A 40 -6.47 -2.95 -0.88
C GLU A 40 -5.92 -1.86 0.06
N HIS A 41 -6.11 -2.01 1.36
CA HIS A 41 -5.59 -1.06 2.34
C HIS A 41 -4.09 -1.13 2.56
N ILE A 42 -3.48 -2.31 2.47
CA ILE A 42 -2.03 -2.49 2.66
C ILE A 42 -1.23 -2.39 1.36
N ALA A 43 -1.84 -2.63 0.20
CA ALA A 43 -1.19 -2.50 -1.09
C ALA A 43 -0.77 -1.04 -1.36
N ASP A 44 0.36 -0.87 -2.02
CA ASP A 44 0.87 0.45 -2.42
C ASP A 44 0.29 0.84 -3.78
N SER A 45 -0.92 1.36 -3.75
CA SER A 45 -1.70 1.68 -4.94
C SER A 45 -1.40 3.07 -5.51
N HIS A 46 -1.61 3.23 -6.82
CA HIS A 46 -1.60 4.51 -7.54
C HIS A 46 -2.92 5.29 -7.37
N TYR A 47 -3.88 4.73 -6.62
CA TYR A 47 -5.14 5.37 -6.24
C TYR A 47 -5.23 5.50 -4.74
N TRP A 48 -5.58 6.68 -4.27
CA TRP A 48 -5.87 6.87 -2.85
C TRP A 48 -7.36 6.79 -2.61
N HIS A 49 -7.80 5.65 -2.13
CA HIS A 49 -9.19 5.44 -1.74
C HIS A 49 -9.50 6.19 -0.45
N LEU A 50 -10.52 7.06 -0.47
CA LEU A 50 -10.90 7.87 0.69
C LEU A 50 -12.09 7.23 1.43
N TRP A 51 -13.25 7.19 0.78
CA TRP A 51 -14.46 6.57 1.33
C TRP A 51 -15.43 6.19 0.21
N GLY A 52 -16.18 5.11 0.39
CA GLY A 52 -17.15 4.62 -0.60
C GLY A 52 -16.46 4.35 -1.94
N HIS A 53 -16.95 4.96 -3.00
CA HIS A 53 -16.38 4.87 -4.35
C HIS A 53 -15.45 6.05 -4.70
N THR A 54 -15.11 6.89 -3.72
CA THR A 54 -14.28 8.06 -3.98
C THR A 54 -12.80 7.70 -3.87
N SER A 55 -12.09 7.74 -4.99
CA SER A 55 -10.65 7.56 -5.06
C SER A 55 -9.98 8.74 -5.76
N ILE A 56 -8.80 9.12 -5.29
CA ILE A 56 -7.96 10.15 -5.91
C ILE A 56 -6.88 9.44 -6.72
N PRO A 57 -6.87 9.61 -8.06
CA PRO A 57 -5.79 9.10 -8.89
C PRO A 57 -4.52 9.92 -8.63
N LEU A 58 -3.42 9.23 -8.40
CA LEU A 58 -2.13 9.85 -8.12
C LEU A 58 -1.28 9.98 -9.40
N PRO A 59 -0.31 10.91 -9.45
CA PRO A 59 0.54 11.07 -10.60
C PRO A 59 1.50 9.89 -10.77
N VAL A 60 1.54 9.36 -11.99
CA VAL A 60 2.47 8.33 -12.45
C VAL A 60 3.65 9.03 -13.10
N ILE A 61 4.86 8.72 -12.64
CA ILE A 61 6.11 9.29 -13.15
C ILE A 61 7.02 8.13 -13.54
N LEU A 62 7.30 8.01 -14.83
CA LEU A 62 8.11 6.93 -15.39
C LEU A 62 9.34 7.52 -16.08
N PHE A 63 10.49 6.89 -15.82
CA PHE A 63 11.70 7.11 -16.59
C PHE A 63 11.98 5.87 -17.43
N THR A 64 12.00 6.06 -18.73
CA THR A 64 12.25 5.00 -19.71
C THR A 64 13.58 5.26 -20.42
N ASP A 65 14.05 4.31 -21.20
CA ASP A 65 15.20 4.45 -22.09
C ASP A 65 15.01 5.57 -23.14
N LYS A 66 13.75 5.94 -23.44
CA LYS A 66 13.39 6.99 -24.40
C LYS A 66 13.16 8.35 -23.76
N GLY A 67 13.05 8.42 -22.44
CA GLY A 67 12.85 9.66 -21.70
C GLY A 67 11.85 9.57 -20.55
N ALA A 68 11.58 10.69 -19.91
CA ALA A 68 10.63 10.78 -18.81
C ALA A 68 9.20 11.03 -19.32
N GLU A 69 8.23 10.38 -18.68
CA GLU A 69 6.80 10.60 -18.87
C GLU A 69 6.10 10.82 -17.54
N MET A 70 5.07 11.67 -17.56
CA MET A 70 4.24 11.91 -16.40
C MET A 70 2.78 12.02 -16.84
N PHE A 71 1.90 11.27 -16.18
CA PHE A 71 0.47 11.27 -16.43
C PHE A 71 -0.30 10.89 -15.16
N SER A 72 -1.62 10.96 -15.19
CA SER A 72 -2.47 10.58 -14.06
C SER A 72 -2.77 9.09 -14.06
N ALA A 73 -2.81 8.45 -12.89
CA ALA A 73 -3.30 7.08 -12.78
C ALA A 73 -4.75 6.91 -13.26
N ALA A 74 -5.54 7.99 -13.32
CA ALA A 74 -6.89 7.97 -13.87
C ALA A 74 -6.97 7.34 -15.27
N GLU A 75 -5.92 7.50 -16.09
CA GLU A 75 -5.84 6.97 -17.44
C GLU A 75 -5.88 5.43 -17.49
N PHE A 76 -5.55 4.78 -16.40
CA PHE A 76 -5.64 3.31 -16.31
C PHE A 76 -7.03 2.79 -15.98
N HIS A 77 -7.99 3.64 -15.61
CA HIS A 77 -9.34 3.23 -15.20
C HIS A 77 -9.31 2.06 -14.21
N HIS A 78 -8.58 2.21 -13.13
CA HIS A 78 -8.33 1.16 -12.11
C HIS A 78 -7.65 -0.12 -12.65
N GLY A 79 -6.90 -0.02 -13.75
CA GLY A 79 -6.19 -1.15 -14.38
C GLY A 79 -6.98 -1.87 -15.47
N GLU A 80 -8.22 -1.45 -15.74
CA GLU A 80 -9.06 -2.04 -16.80
C GLU A 80 -8.56 -1.70 -18.20
N SER A 81 -7.97 -0.51 -18.38
CA SER A 81 -7.49 -0.05 -19.67
C SER A 81 -5.98 0.18 -19.71
N ALA A 82 -5.41 0.03 -20.91
CA ALA A 82 -4.05 0.43 -21.18
C ALA A 82 -4.04 1.90 -21.61
N TYR A 83 -3.05 2.65 -21.12
CA TYR A 83 -2.80 4.03 -21.49
C TYR A 83 -1.71 4.12 -22.55
N GLN A 84 -1.99 4.81 -23.66
CA GLN A 84 -1.00 5.08 -24.69
C GLN A 84 -0.22 6.35 -24.33
N GLY A 85 0.97 6.14 -23.77
CA GLY A 85 1.89 7.22 -23.47
C GLY A 85 2.66 7.72 -24.70
N LYS A 86 3.64 8.57 -24.46
CA LYS A 86 4.48 9.16 -25.53
C LYS A 86 5.43 8.14 -26.16
N TYR A 87 5.95 7.23 -25.33
CA TYR A 87 7.01 6.29 -25.75
C TYR A 87 6.53 4.84 -25.83
N TYR A 88 5.64 4.46 -24.91
CA TYR A 88 5.11 3.11 -24.80
C TYR A 88 3.62 3.15 -24.47
N THR A 89 2.96 2.02 -24.65
CA THR A 89 1.64 1.77 -24.09
C THR A 89 1.85 1.12 -22.72
N TYR A 90 1.20 1.64 -21.70
CA TYR A 90 1.33 1.19 -20.32
C TYR A 90 0.05 0.56 -19.82
N LYS A 91 0.17 -0.42 -18.97
CA LYS A 91 -0.95 -1.02 -18.24
C LYS A 91 -0.59 -1.19 -16.77
N LEU A 92 -1.57 -0.96 -15.90
CA LEU A 92 -1.46 -1.20 -14.48
C LEU A 92 -1.89 -2.66 -14.22
N ILE A 93 -0.97 -3.46 -13.67
CA ILE A 93 -1.20 -4.87 -13.32
C ILE A 93 -0.69 -5.06 -11.90
N GLU A 94 -1.56 -5.47 -10.98
CA GLU A 94 -1.21 -5.64 -9.56
C GLU A 94 -0.49 -4.42 -8.95
N ASP A 95 -1.04 -3.24 -9.20
CA ASP A 95 -0.49 -1.94 -8.78
C ASP A 95 0.91 -1.60 -9.33
N LYS A 96 1.40 -2.35 -10.32
CA LYS A 96 2.66 -2.07 -11.02
C LYS A 96 2.41 -1.67 -12.46
N VAL A 97 3.17 -0.69 -12.92
CA VAL A 97 3.09 -0.20 -14.30
C VAL A 97 4.02 -1.01 -15.20
N PHE A 98 3.47 -1.63 -16.23
CA PHE A 98 4.20 -2.38 -17.25
C PHE A 98 3.99 -1.76 -18.63
N ALA A 99 5.02 -1.85 -19.49
CA ALA A 99 4.82 -1.64 -20.90
C ALA A 99 4.13 -2.85 -21.52
N VAL A 100 3.20 -2.60 -22.43
CA VAL A 100 2.46 -3.65 -23.16
C VAL A 100 2.59 -3.47 -24.65
N ASP A 101 2.52 -4.58 -25.38
CA ASP A 101 2.48 -4.59 -26.85
C ASP A 101 1.09 -4.23 -27.40
N ALA A 102 0.96 -4.19 -28.71
CA ALA A 102 -0.31 -3.90 -29.39
C ALA A 102 -1.40 -4.96 -29.12
N ALA A 103 -1.04 -6.14 -28.68
CA ALA A 103 -1.96 -7.21 -28.28
C ALA A 103 -2.34 -7.15 -26.78
N GLY A 104 -1.75 -6.22 -26.01
CA GLY A 104 -2.00 -6.07 -24.58
C GLY A 104 -1.17 -6.98 -23.69
N ASN A 105 -0.19 -7.71 -24.26
CA ASN A 105 0.71 -8.54 -23.47
C ASN A 105 1.87 -7.73 -22.91
N VAL A 106 2.39 -8.14 -21.75
CA VAL A 106 3.54 -7.46 -21.12
C VAL A 106 4.79 -7.61 -21.97
N ASP A 107 5.32 -6.49 -22.44
CA ASP A 107 6.65 -6.42 -23.04
C ASP A 107 7.70 -6.40 -21.93
N LYS A 108 8.32 -7.58 -21.68
CA LYS A 108 9.33 -7.73 -20.63
C LYS A 108 10.59 -6.93 -20.90
N ALA A 109 10.97 -6.75 -22.18
CA ALA A 109 12.18 -6.04 -22.54
C ALA A 109 12.02 -4.54 -22.33
N ALA A 110 10.90 -3.97 -22.77
CA ALA A 110 10.56 -2.57 -22.52
C ALA A 110 10.33 -2.31 -21.02
N SER A 111 9.60 -3.19 -20.35
CA SER A 111 9.30 -3.06 -18.91
C SER A 111 10.54 -3.11 -18.02
N ALA A 112 11.58 -3.86 -18.40
CA ALA A 112 12.83 -3.93 -17.64
C ALA A 112 13.61 -2.58 -17.62
N ASN A 113 13.35 -1.70 -18.55
CA ASN A 113 13.98 -0.38 -18.67
C ASN A 113 13.09 0.75 -18.14
N ILE A 114 12.01 0.43 -17.45
CA ILE A 114 11.11 1.41 -16.84
C ILE A 114 11.43 1.54 -15.35
N TYR A 115 11.89 2.72 -14.97
CA TYR A 115 12.05 3.11 -13.57
C TYR A 115 10.81 3.88 -13.12
N ASN A 116 10.05 3.30 -12.20
CA ASN A 116 8.82 3.87 -11.69
C ASN A 116 9.11 4.74 -10.44
N PHE A 117 8.93 6.05 -10.57
CA PHE A 117 9.03 7.04 -9.50
C PHE A 117 7.65 7.65 -9.19
N SER A 118 6.60 6.94 -9.48
CA SER A 118 5.23 7.41 -9.25
C SER A 118 4.98 7.74 -7.79
N ILE A 119 4.11 8.72 -7.58
CA ILE A 119 3.62 9.04 -6.25
C ILE A 119 2.49 8.07 -5.94
N THR A 120 2.76 7.17 -5.02
CA THR A 120 1.80 6.18 -4.55
C THR A 120 1.11 6.63 -3.28
N LYS A 121 0.07 5.93 -2.88
CA LYS A 121 -0.68 6.15 -1.63
C LYS A 121 0.26 6.23 -0.41
N ASN A 122 1.22 5.31 -0.30
CA ASN A 122 2.15 5.27 0.82
C ASN A 122 3.11 6.47 0.83
N VAL A 123 3.57 6.90 -0.34
CA VAL A 123 4.41 8.11 -0.47
C VAL A 123 3.64 9.33 0.01
N VAL A 124 2.38 9.51 -0.42
CA VAL A 124 1.54 10.63 0.05
C VAL A 124 1.31 10.56 1.55
N ALA A 125 1.02 9.39 2.10
CA ALA A 125 0.84 9.19 3.54
C ALA A 125 2.09 9.56 4.34
N ILE A 126 3.29 9.18 3.86
CA ILE A 126 4.57 9.57 4.47
C ILE A 126 4.74 11.09 4.42
N TRP A 127 4.48 11.74 3.29
CA TRP A 127 4.60 13.19 3.17
C TRP A 127 3.67 13.93 4.14
N ILE A 128 2.40 13.50 4.21
CA ILE A 128 1.44 14.08 5.15
C ILE A 128 1.91 13.89 6.60
N SER A 129 2.39 12.70 6.94
CA SER A 129 2.88 12.39 8.29
C SER A 129 4.08 13.27 8.66
N VAL A 130 5.04 13.44 7.75
CA VAL A 130 6.22 14.29 7.96
C VAL A 130 5.83 15.75 8.13
N ILE A 131 4.95 16.26 7.26
CA ILE A 131 4.46 17.66 7.35
C ILE A 131 3.73 17.87 8.66
N LEU A 132 2.83 16.96 9.03
CA LEU A 132 2.08 17.01 10.28
C LEU A 132 3.02 17.03 11.48
N LEU A 133 4.01 16.17 11.49
CA LEU A 133 5.02 16.09 12.55
C LEU A 133 5.82 17.37 12.68
N ILE A 134 6.27 17.95 11.56
CA ILE A 134 6.97 19.24 11.55
C ILE A 134 6.08 20.36 12.10
N VAL A 135 4.81 20.43 11.69
CA VAL A 135 3.86 21.45 12.17
C VAL A 135 3.65 21.30 13.67
N ILE A 136 3.44 20.07 14.17
CA ILE A 136 3.28 19.77 15.58
C ILE A 136 4.49 20.26 16.38
N PHE A 137 5.68 19.81 16.02
CA PHE A 137 6.90 20.16 16.77
C PHE A 137 7.22 21.65 16.68
N LYS A 138 7.03 22.29 15.55
CA LYS A 138 7.19 23.77 15.44
C LYS A 138 6.21 24.52 16.32
N THR A 139 4.97 24.06 16.39
CA THR A 139 3.94 24.66 17.25
C THR A 139 4.32 24.52 18.73
N VAL A 140 4.72 23.33 19.14
CA VAL A 140 5.17 23.05 20.51
C VAL A 140 6.41 23.87 20.85
N ALA A 141 7.44 23.88 19.97
CA ALA A 141 8.64 24.67 20.18
C ALA A 141 8.36 26.18 20.33
N SER A 142 7.46 26.72 19.50
CA SER A 142 7.01 28.11 19.62
C SER A 142 6.27 28.37 20.94
N ALA A 143 5.49 27.41 21.43
CA ALA A 143 4.81 27.52 22.70
C ALA A 143 5.79 27.53 23.88
N TYR A 144 6.87 26.76 23.83
CA TYR A 144 7.95 26.79 24.82
C TYR A 144 8.64 28.15 24.84
N ALA A 145 9.03 28.67 23.69
CA ALA A 145 9.68 29.99 23.59
C ALA A 145 8.81 31.14 24.15
N LYS A 146 7.49 31.07 23.93
CA LYS A 146 6.54 32.10 24.44
C LYS A 146 6.21 31.96 25.92
N ARG A 147 6.47 30.80 26.53
CA ARG A 147 6.06 30.47 27.91
C ARG A 147 7.24 30.03 28.78
N GLU A 148 8.40 30.59 28.53
CA GLU A 148 9.59 30.28 29.32
C GLU A 148 9.31 30.45 30.82
N GLY A 149 9.62 29.45 31.63
CA GLY A 149 9.38 29.43 33.06
C GLY A 149 7.91 29.26 33.52
N LYS A 150 6.96 29.02 32.61
CA LYS A 150 5.54 28.79 32.94
C LYS A 150 5.13 27.35 32.65
N ALA A 151 4.13 26.88 33.40
CA ALA A 151 3.58 25.55 33.17
C ALA A 151 2.99 25.38 31.76
N PRO A 152 3.17 24.21 31.12
CA PRO A 152 2.63 23.92 29.80
C PRO A 152 1.09 23.97 29.81
N LYS A 153 0.50 24.40 28.68
CA LYS A 153 -0.95 24.45 28.52
C LYS A 153 -1.40 23.92 27.16
N GLY A 154 -2.62 23.34 27.14
CA GLY A 154 -3.23 22.85 25.91
C GLY A 154 -2.43 21.75 25.25
N PHE A 155 -2.24 21.84 23.94
CA PHE A 155 -1.57 20.83 23.13
C PHE A 155 -0.10 20.58 23.56
N GLN A 156 0.61 21.61 24.05
CA GLN A 156 1.94 21.48 24.61
C GLN A 156 1.95 20.48 25.79
N SER A 157 0.96 20.55 26.70
CA SER A 157 0.85 19.65 27.84
C SER A 157 0.61 18.19 27.45
N LEU A 158 -0.01 17.95 26.28
CA LEU A 158 -0.21 16.60 25.74
C LEU A 158 1.09 16.01 25.19
N ILE A 159 1.90 16.82 24.53
CA ILE A 159 3.14 16.36 23.87
C ILE A 159 4.34 16.31 24.84
N GLU A 160 4.34 17.14 25.89
CA GLU A 160 5.45 17.24 26.84
C GLU A 160 5.84 15.90 27.49
N PRO A 161 4.92 15.04 27.95
CA PRO A 161 5.29 13.74 28.52
C PRO A 161 6.06 12.86 27.53
N ILE A 162 5.70 12.93 26.23
CA ILE A 162 6.37 12.17 25.18
C ILE A 162 7.80 12.72 24.97
N ILE A 163 7.96 14.05 24.94
CA ILE A 163 9.27 14.70 24.79
C ILE A 163 10.18 14.34 25.98
N ILE A 164 9.65 14.41 27.21
CA ILE A 164 10.39 14.09 28.44
C ILE A 164 10.79 12.61 28.41
N PHE A 165 9.88 11.72 28.09
CA PHE A 165 10.15 10.28 27.95
C PHE A 165 11.29 10.01 26.95
N VAL A 166 11.18 10.54 25.74
CA VAL A 166 12.22 10.36 24.71
C VAL A 166 13.56 10.92 25.17
N ARG A 167 13.57 12.10 25.81
CA ARG A 167 14.77 12.75 26.30
C ARG A 167 15.44 11.93 27.41
N ASP A 168 14.66 11.52 28.42
CA ASP A 168 15.20 10.98 29.66
C ASP A 168 15.42 9.46 29.60
N GLU A 169 14.52 8.73 28.94
CA GLU A 169 14.58 7.27 28.85
C GLU A 169 15.32 6.75 27.60
N ILE A 170 15.36 7.55 26.52
CA ILE A 170 15.96 7.11 25.27
C ILE A 170 17.24 7.88 24.97
N ALA A 171 17.18 9.20 24.89
CA ALA A 171 18.31 9.98 24.43
C ALA A 171 19.45 10.05 25.45
N ARG A 172 19.17 10.42 26.68
CA ARG A 172 20.19 10.57 27.74
C ARG A 172 20.98 9.29 28.02
N PRO A 173 20.37 8.10 28.21
CA PRO A 173 21.15 6.89 28.47
C PRO A 173 21.98 6.43 27.27
N ASN A 174 21.54 6.73 26.02
CA ASN A 174 22.22 6.25 24.82
C ASN A 174 23.24 7.25 24.25
N ILE A 175 23.04 8.55 24.43
CA ILE A 175 23.90 9.61 23.87
C ILE A 175 24.80 10.23 24.95
N GLY A 176 24.42 10.11 26.23
CA GLY A 176 25.12 10.68 27.40
C GLY A 176 24.65 12.09 27.74
N TYR A 177 25.09 12.58 28.91
CA TYR A 177 24.64 13.84 29.52
C TYR A 177 25.26 15.12 28.92
N LYS A 178 26.01 15.01 27.85
CA LYS A 178 26.73 16.16 27.26
C LYS A 178 25.94 16.92 26.18
N TYR A 179 24.66 16.53 25.94
CA TYR A 179 23.81 17.15 24.93
C TYR A 179 22.43 17.50 25.48
#